data_0c2fbcd0f58c540f3a99c4ebbcbd7371
#
_entry.id   0c2fbcd0f58c540f3a99c4ebbcbd7371
#
_cell.length_a   1.000
_cell.length_b   1.000
_cell.length_c   1.000
_cell.angle_alpha   90.00
_cell.angle_beta   90.00
_cell.angle_gamma   90.00
#
_symmetry.space_group_name_H-M   'P 1'
#
loop_
_entity.id
_entity.type
_entity.pdbx_description
1 polymer ?
#
loop_
_entity_poly.entity_id
_entity_poly.type
_entity_poly.pdbx_seq_one_letter_code
_entity_poly.pdbx_strand_id
1 'polypeptide(L)'
;RPEKLLPWVVLPELQLVYQYAKFHWRTVSLRATSIGAWLSMLALSEKELKQALFVSPVVDMENLIGKMMQWANVTEAQLEQAGEIPTNFGETLSWRYLCWVREHPVHWHTPTQVLYGDADNMTSYDVIEAFRQESGAHLTIMEGGEHWFHTPVQMAAVQMWEEANL
;
A
#
# COMPACT_ATOMS: atom_id res chain seq x y z
N ARG A 1 12.18 10.64 -5.01
CA ARG A 1 11.39 11.17 -6.12
C ARG A 1 10.83 12.53 -5.73
N PRO A 2 11.12 13.61 -6.45
CA PRO A 2 10.56 14.94 -6.14
C PRO A 2 9.08 15.05 -6.54
N GLU A 3 8.54 14.09 -7.29
CA GLU A 3 7.18 14.09 -7.82
C GLU A 3 6.23 13.29 -6.92
N LYS A 4 4.97 13.74 -6.85
CA LYS A 4 3.90 13.02 -6.13
C LYS A 4 3.76 11.59 -6.68
N LEU A 5 3.46 10.61 -5.82
CA LEU A 5 3.17 9.23 -6.22
C LEU A 5 1.75 9.13 -6.81
N LEU A 6 1.61 9.62 -8.04
CA LEU A 6 0.34 9.60 -8.76
C LEU A 6 0.16 8.24 -9.45
N PRO A 7 -0.93 7.51 -9.19
CA PRO A 7 -1.11 6.17 -9.73
C PRO A 7 -1.05 6.12 -11.27
N TRP A 8 -1.67 7.07 -11.96
CA TRP A 8 -1.63 7.15 -13.44
C TRP A 8 -0.24 7.40 -14.04
N VAL A 9 0.76 7.76 -13.20
CA VAL A 9 2.16 7.87 -13.60
C VAL A 9 2.94 6.62 -13.17
N VAL A 10 2.73 6.17 -11.94
CA VAL A 10 3.53 5.09 -11.33
C VAL A 10 3.16 3.71 -11.87
N LEU A 11 1.88 3.45 -12.14
CA LEU A 11 1.45 2.12 -12.60
C LEU A 11 2.13 1.70 -13.92
N PRO A 12 2.18 2.53 -14.97
CA PRO A 12 2.93 2.19 -16.19
C PRO A 12 4.42 1.93 -15.96
N GLU A 13 5.06 2.66 -15.04
CA GLU A 13 6.46 2.45 -14.70
C GLU A 13 6.69 1.09 -14.01
N LEU A 14 5.83 0.73 -13.06
CA LEU A 14 5.89 -0.58 -12.40
C LEU A 14 5.70 -1.73 -13.40
N GLN A 15 4.80 -1.56 -14.36
CA GLN A 15 4.59 -2.55 -15.41
C GLN A 15 5.83 -2.71 -16.31
N LEU A 16 6.51 -1.62 -16.64
CA LEU A 16 7.79 -1.68 -17.40
C LEU A 16 8.89 -2.38 -16.59
N VAL A 17 9.01 -2.09 -15.29
CA VAL A 17 9.97 -2.78 -14.41
C VAL A 17 9.66 -4.28 -14.35
N TYR A 18 8.38 -4.65 -14.22
CA TYR A 18 7.97 -6.04 -14.23
C TYR A 18 8.31 -6.74 -15.57
N GLN A 19 8.04 -6.10 -16.71
CA GLN A 19 8.38 -6.65 -18.03
C GLN A 19 9.89 -6.89 -18.15
N TYR A 20 10.71 -5.92 -17.72
CA TYR A 20 12.16 -6.07 -17.67
C TYR A 20 12.56 -7.26 -16.78
N ALA A 21 11.98 -7.40 -15.59
CA ALA A 21 12.27 -8.50 -14.69
C ALA A 21 11.90 -9.87 -15.32
N LYS A 22 10.74 -9.99 -15.94
CA LYS A 22 10.31 -11.24 -16.61
C LYS A 22 11.14 -11.58 -17.83
N PHE A 23 11.70 -10.59 -18.51
CA PHE A 23 12.62 -10.84 -19.63
C PHE A 23 13.95 -11.47 -19.15
N HIS A 24 14.43 -11.09 -17.94
CA HIS A 24 15.72 -11.53 -17.42
C HIS A 24 15.63 -12.73 -16.48
N TRP A 25 14.50 -12.90 -15.79
CA TRP A 25 14.33 -13.95 -14.78
C TRP A 25 13.05 -14.74 -14.98
N ARG A 26 13.20 -16.05 -14.82
CA ARG A 26 12.06 -16.99 -14.93
C ARG A 26 11.02 -16.74 -13.86
N THR A 27 11.43 -16.40 -12.65
CA THR A 27 10.58 -16.21 -11.49
C THR A 27 10.77 -14.81 -10.94
N VAL A 28 9.67 -14.12 -10.69
CA VAL A 28 9.65 -12.78 -10.10
C VAL A 28 8.82 -12.83 -8.83
N SER A 29 9.37 -12.31 -7.73
CA SER A 29 8.67 -12.04 -6.48
C SER A 29 8.62 -10.53 -6.25
N LEU A 30 7.64 -10.08 -5.48
CA LEU A 30 7.43 -8.69 -5.17
C LEU A 30 7.69 -8.45 -3.68
N ARG A 31 8.40 -7.37 -3.34
CA ARG A 31 8.49 -6.85 -1.97
C ARG A 31 8.05 -5.38 -2.00
N ALA A 32 7.08 -5.01 -1.15
CA ALA A 32 6.60 -3.64 -1.10
C ALA A 32 6.22 -3.22 0.33
N THR A 33 6.23 -1.90 0.57
CA THR A 33 5.87 -1.28 1.86
C THR A 33 4.84 -0.18 1.62
N SER A 34 3.89 -0.06 2.54
CA SER A 34 2.94 1.05 2.60
C SER A 34 2.22 1.28 1.26
N ILE A 35 2.18 2.51 0.75
CA ILE A 35 1.59 2.88 -0.55
C ILE A 35 2.20 2.09 -1.73
N GLY A 36 3.47 1.65 -1.59
CA GLY A 36 4.12 0.82 -2.61
C GLY A 36 3.41 -0.51 -2.82
N ALA A 37 2.81 -1.09 -1.77
CA ALA A 37 2.00 -2.30 -1.88
C ALA A 37 0.72 -2.03 -2.68
N TRP A 38 -0.01 -0.96 -2.38
CA TRP A 38 -1.21 -0.57 -3.10
C TRP A 38 -0.96 -0.32 -4.59
N LEU A 39 0.07 0.47 -4.93
CA LEU A 39 0.44 0.73 -6.32
C LEU A 39 0.86 -0.54 -7.05
N SER A 40 1.57 -1.45 -6.36
CA SER A 40 2.00 -2.72 -6.93
C SER A 40 0.82 -3.66 -7.18
N MET A 41 -0.14 -3.72 -6.26
CA MET A 41 -1.35 -4.52 -6.44
C MET A 41 -2.14 -4.06 -7.67
N LEU A 42 -2.32 -2.75 -7.86
CA LEU A 42 -2.99 -2.21 -9.04
C LEU A 42 -2.20 -2.44 -10.35
N ALA A 43 -0.89 -2.27 -10.32
CA ALA A 43 -0.06 -2.41 -11.53
C ALA A 43 0.11 -3.86 -11.98
N LEU A 44 0.08 -4.82 -11.04
CA LEU A 44 0.53 -6.19 -11.24
C LEU A 44 -0.55 -7.24 -10.92
N SER A 45 -1.82 -6.86 -10.72
CA SER A 45 -2.93 -7.77 -10.40
C SER A 45 -3.06 -8.94 -11.38
N GLU A 46 -2.88 -8.65 -12.69
CA GLU A 46 -2.98 -9.62 -13.78
C GLU A 46 -1.61 -10.23 -14.17
N LYS A 47 -0.58 -10.06 -13.33
CA LYS A 47 0.78 -10.51 -13.64
C LYS A 47 1.15 -11.76 -12.85
N GLU A 48 1.92 -12.63 -13.49
CA GLU A 48 2.44 -13.84 -12.86
C GLU A 48 3.60 -13.48 -11.90
N LEU A 49 3.32 -13.52 -10.61
CA LEU A 49 4.29 -13.40 -9.55
C LEU A 49 4.36 -14.71 -8.75
N LYS A 50 5.55 -15.09 -8.28
CA LYS A 50 5.72 -16.24 -7.39
C LYS A 50 5.03 -15.99 -6.06
N GLN A 51 5.27 -14.81 -5.49
CA GLN A 51 4.71 -14.34 -4.22
C GLN A 51 4.91 -12.84 -4.04
N ALA A 52 4.18 -12.27 -3.10
CA ALA A 52 4.39 -10.92 -2.62
C ALA A 52 4.68 -10.91 -1.10
N LEU A 53 5.56 -10.01 -0.68
CA LEU A 53 5.93 -9.72 0.71
C LEU A 53 5.58 -8.26 0.99
N PHE A 54 4.58 -8.02 1.82
CA PHE A 54 4.11 -6.67 2.14
C PHE A 54 4.40 -6.33 3.60
N VAL A 55 5.01 -5.17 3.84
CA VAL A 55 5.24 -4.61 5.17
C VAL A 55 4.38 -3.37 5.34
N SER A 56 3.53 -3.33 6.37
CA SER A 56 2.57 -2.25 6.63
C SER A 56 1.84 -1.79 5.35
N PRO A 57 1.21 -2.68 4.59
CA PRO A 57 0.65 -2.28 3.31
C PRO A 57 -0.54 -1.34 3.48
N VAL A 58 -0.63 -0.33 2.61
CA VAL A 58 -1.91 0.31 2.32
C VAL A 58 -2.67 -0.64 1.39
N VAL A 59 -3.79 -1.17 1.85
CA VAL A 59 -4.62 -2.11 1.09
C VAL A 59 -5.95 -1.49 0.66
N ASP A 60 -6.35 -0.41 1.32
CA ASP A 60 -7.54 0.39 1.02
C ASP A 60 -7.15 1.88 1.04
N MET A 61 -6.91 2.42 -0.14
CA MET A 61 -6.50 3.82 -0.29
C MET A 61 -7.67 4.79 -0.06
N GLU A 62 -8.91 4.41 -0.37
CA GLU A 62 -10.06 5.26 -0.09
C GLU A 62 -10.24 5.44 1.42
N ASN A 63 -10.12 4.36 2.20
CA ASN A 63 -10.14 4.41 3.66
C ASN A 63 -9.03 5.31 4.21
N LEU A 64 -7.80 5.19 3.69
CA LEU A 64 -6.68 6.04 4.11
C LEU A 64 -6.94 7.51 3.80
N ILE A 65 -7.41 7.85 2.59
CA ILE A 65 -7.77 9.23 2.23
C ILE A 65 -8.86 9.75 3.16
N GLY A 66 -9.87 8.94 3.46
CA GLY A 66 -10.93 9.29 4.42
C GLY A 66 -10.39 9.64 5.81
N LYS A 67 -9.43 8.86 6.33
CA LYS A 67 -8.74 9.17 7.58
C LYS A 67 -7.95 10.48 7.48
N MET A 68 -7.22 10.70 6.40
CA MET A 68 -6.46 11.93 6.17
C MET A 68 -7.37 13.16 6.12
N MET A 69 -8.56 13.03 5.50
CA MET A 69 -9.58 14.09 5.51
C MET A 69 -10.08 14.38 6.93
N GLN A 70 -10.31 13.34 7.74
CA GLN A 70 -10.69 13.52 9.16
C GLN A 70 -9.59 14.23 9.95
N TRP A 71 -8.31 13.86 9.80
CA TRP A 71 -7.18 14.52 10.46
C TRP A 71 -7.04 15.99 10.05
N ALA A 72 -7.35 16.30 8.80
CA ALA A 72 -7.33 17.67 8.28
C ALA A 72 -8.62 18.46 8.59
N ASN A 73 -9.65 17.81 9.15
CA ASN A 73 -11.00 18.36 9.32
C ASN A 73 -11.58 18.90 8.01
N VAL A 74 -11.43 18.12 6.94
CA VAL A 74 -11.92 18.41 5.58
C VAL A 74 -13.06 17.47 5.23
N THR A 75 -14.17 18.02 4.76
CA THR A 75 -15.29 17.24 4.21
C THR A 75 -15.08 16.95 2.73
N GLU A 76 -15.75 15.93 2.23
CA GLU A 76 -15.71 15.55 0.80
C GLU A 76 -16.17 16.70 -0.10
N ALA A 77 -17.27 17.39 0.27
CA ALA A 77 -17.77 18.54 -0.46
C ALA A 77 -16.75 19.70 -0.53
N GLN A 78 -15.99 19.93 0.55
CA GLN A 78 -14.92 20.93 0.55
C GLN A 78 -13.77 20.52 -0.37
N LEU A 79 -13.39 19.24 -0.36
CA LEU A 79 -12.33 18.73 -1.23
C LEU A 79 -12.76 18.78 -2.71
N GLU A 80 -14.01 18.41 -3.03
CA GLU A 80 -14.58 18.51 -4.37
C GLU A 80 -14.55 19.96 -4.88
N GLN A 81 -15.01 20.90 -4.06
CA GLN A 81 -15.04 22.33 -4.44
C GLN A 81 -13.63 22.92 -4.63
N ALA A 82 -12.66 22.54 -3.78
CA ALA A 82 -11.31 23.07 -3.82
C ALA A 82 -10.41 22.38 -4.86
N GLY A 83 -10.72 21.11 -5.19
CA GLY A 83 -9.89 20.26 -6.02
C GLY A 83 -8.67 19.71 -5.30
N GLU A 84 -7.87 20.55 -4.67
CA GLU A 84 -6.72 20.19 -3.84
C GLU A 84 -6.69 21.00 -2.55
N ILE A 85 -6.37 20.35 -1.43
CA ILE A 85 -6.23 20.98 -0.10
C ILE A 85 -4.91 20.51 0.52
N PRO A 86 -3.91 21.38 0.69
CA PRO A 86 -2.69 21.08 1.43
C PRO A 86 -3.01 20.87 2.93
N THR A 87 -2.37 19.87 3.53
CA THR A 87 -2.56 19.55 4.95
C THR A 87 -1.35 19.99 5.78
N ASN A 88 -1.54 20.06 7.10
CA ASN A 88 -0.48 20.41 8.06
C ASN A 88 0.50 19.24 8.35
N PHE A 89 0.20 18.03 7.87
CA PHE A 89 1.07 16.86 7.99
C PHE A 89 1.85 16.55 6.71
N GLY A 90 1.93 17.51 5.76
CA GLY A 90 2.82 17.44 4.60
C GLY A 90 2.22 16.82 3.35
N GLU A 91 1.04 16.24 3.42
CA GLU A 91 0.34 15.69 2.25
C GLU A 91 -0.65 16.70 1.66
N THR A 92 -1.02 16.52 0.40
CA THR A 92 -2.08 17.29 -0.25
C THR A 92 -3.23 16.36 -0.59
N LEU A 93 -4.41 16.60 0.00
CA LEU A 93 -5.64 15.93 -0.40
C LEU A 93 -6.01 16.37 -1.82
N SER A 94 -6.41 15.43 -2.67
CA SER A 94 -6.79 15.70 -4.05
C SER A 94 -8.11 15.01 -4.40
N TRP A 95 -9.09 15.78 -4.85
CA TRP A 95 -10.37 15.27 -5.33
C TRP A 95 -10.19 14.32 -6.51
N ARG A 96 -9.35 14.71 -7.47
CA ARG A 96 -9.01 13.87 -8.61
C ARG A 96 -8.44 12.51 -8.19
N TYR A 97 -7.57 12.51 -7.16
CA TYR A 97 -6.97 11.28 -6.67
C TYR A 97 -8.03 10.37 -6.02
N LEU A 98 -8.91 10.92 -5.19
CA LEU A 98 -9.99 10.19 -4.54
C LEU A 98 -10.97 9.59 -5.56
N CYS A 99 -11.40 10.36 -6.56
CA CYS A 99 -12.25 9.85 -7.65
C CYS A 99 -11.57 8.69 -8.39
N TRP A 100 -10.29 8.86 -8.73
CA TRP A 100 -9.52 7.83 -9.42
C TRP A 100 -9.42 6.54 -8.60
N VAL A 101 -9.20 6.63 -7.30
CA VAL A 101 -9.15 5.47 -6.38
C VAL A 101 -10.48 4.71 -6.40
N ARG A 102 -11.60 5.41 -6.35
CA ARG A 102 -12.95 4.81 -6.39
C ARG A 102 -13.24 4.07 -7.70
N GLU A 103 -12.68 4.54 -8.80
CA GLU A 103 -12.82 3.92 -10.12
C GLU A 103 -11.88 2.72 -10.34
N HIS A 104 -10.88 2.54 -9.46
CA HIS A 104 -9.84 1.52 -9.62
C HIS A 104 -9.68 0.70 -8.32
N PRO A 105 -10.65 -0.16 -8.00
CA PRO A 105 -10.55 -1.03 -6.82
C PRO A 105 -9.40 -2.01 -6.96
N VAL A 106 -8.81 -2.40 -5.83
CA VAL A 106 -7.76 -3.42 -5.79
C VAL A 106 -8.40 -4.81 -5.93
N HIS A 107 -7.87 -5.60 -6.87
CA HIS A 107 -8.15 -7.03 -6.99
C HIS A 107 -6.82 -7.78 -6.91
N TRP A 108 -6.62 -8.59 -5.86
CA TRP A 108 -5.33 -9.19 -5.61
C TRP A 108 -5.45 -10.66 -5.20
N HIS A 109 -4.77 -11.55 -5.96
CA HIS A 109 -4.84 -12.99 -5.78
C HIS A 109 -3.45 -13.66 -5.75
N THR A 110 -2.37 -12.89 -5.88
CA THR A 110 -1.01 -13.43 -5.75
C THR A 110 -0.80 -13.95 -4.32
N PRO A 111 -0.17 -15.14 -4.14
CA PRO A 111 0.20 -15.61 -2.81
C PRO A 111 1.00 -14.53 -2.05
N THR A 112 0.50 -14.11 -0.90
CA THR A 112 1.01 -12.92 -0.20
C THR A 112 1.26 -13.21 1.27
N GLN A 113 2.43 -12.78 1.75
CA GLN A 113 2.76 -12.66 3.16
C GLN A 113 2.67 -11.19 3.56
N VAL A 114 2.05 -10.90 4.68
CA VAL A 114 1.90 -9.54 5.22
C VAL A 114 2.51 -9.49 6.62
N LEU A 115 3.39 -8.51 6.85
CA LEU A 115 3.81 -8.09 8.18
C LEU A 115 3.06 -6.80 8.53
N TYR A 116 2.32 -6.83 9.63
CA TYR A 116 1.50 -5.73 10.11
C TYR A 116 1.85 -5.41 11.57
N GLY A 117 1.93 -4.14 11.91
CA GLY A 117 2.11 -3.67 13.27
C GLY A 117 0.77 -3.30 13.89
N ASP A 118 0.47 -3.78 15.09
CA ASP A 118 -0.82 -3.50 15.75
C ASP A 118 -0.95 -2.05 16.26
N ALA A 119 0.15 -1.29 16.29
CA ALA A 119 0.17 0.14 16.53
C ALA A 119 0.16 0.98 15.22
N ASP A 120 -0.13 0.37 14.06
CA ASP A 120 -0.25 1.08 12.79
C ASP A 120 -1.44 2.04 12.81
N ASN A 121 -1.16 3.34 12.65
CA ASN A 121 -2.17 4.40 12.66
C ASN A 121 -2.74 4.72 11.26
N MET A 122 -2.15 4.19 10.20
CA MET A 122 -2.59 4.44 8.81
C MET A 122 -3.56 3.37 8.33
N THR A 123 -3.25 2.09 8.53
CA THR A 123 -4.13 0.97 8.22
C THR A 123 -4.64 0.36 9.52
N SER A 124 -5.95 0.33 9.74
CA SER A 124 -6.53 -0.31 10.94
C SER A 124 -6.56 -1.83 10.79
N TYR A 125 -6.63 -2.55 11.94
CA TYR A 125 -6.72 -4.00 11.93
C TYR A 125 -7.90 -4.53 11.11
N ASP A 126 -9.08 -3.90 11.22
CA ASP A 126 -10.27 -4.33 10.46
C ASP A 126 -10.06 -4.26 8.94
N VAL A 127 -9.33 -3.24 8.48
CA VAL A 127 -9.01 -3.07 7.05
C VAL A 127 -8.02 -4.12 6.57
N ILE A 128 -6.97 -4.40 7.35
CA ILE A 128 -5.99 -5.43 6.97
C ILE A 128 -6.57 -6.84 7.07
N GLU A 129 -7.45 -7.08 8.03
CA GLU A 129 -8.14 -8.36 8.18
C GLU A 129 -9.14 -8.61 7.04
N ALA A 130 -9.87 -7.59 6.59
CA ALA A 130 -10.74 -7.68 5.42
C ALA A 130 -9.92 -8.04 4.16
N PHE A 131 -8.79 -7.37 3.96
CA PHE A 131 -7.87 -7.71 2.87
C PHE A 131 -7.35 -9.16 2.96
N ARG A 132 -6.97 -9.61 4.17
CA ARG A 132 -6.53 -10.98 4.40
C ARG A 132 -7.61 -12.00 4.01
N GLN A 133 -8.87 -11.74 4.37
CA GLN A 133 -9.99 -12.63 4.05
C GLN A 133 -10.29 -12.68 2.56
N GLU A 134 -10.23 -11.54 1.88
CA GLU A 134 -10.50 -11.44 0.44
C GLU A 134 -9.39 -12.04 -0.41
N SER A 135 -8.13 -11.70 -0.11
CA SER A 135 -6.96 -12.12 -0.91
C SER A 135 -6.41 -13.50 -0.55
N GLY A 136 -6.76 -14.05 0.62
CA GLY A 136 -6.14 -15.25 1.17
C GLY A 136 -4.71 -15.04 1.68
N ALA A 137 -4.29 -13.80 1.91
CA ALA A 137 -2.95 -13.46 2.40
C ALA A 137 -2.70 -14.05 3.80
N HIS A 138 -1.45 -14.41 4.06
CA HIS A 138 -1.00 -14.81 5.39
C HIS A 138 -0.56 -13.58 6.19
N LEU A 139 -1.15 -13.35 7.35
CA LEU A 139 -0.91 -12.17 8.18
C LEU A 139 -0.03 -12.53 9.39
N THR A 140 1.09 -11.85 9.53
CA THR A 140 1.94 -11.83 10.72
C THR A 140 1.77 -10.49 11.42
N ILE A 141 1.44 -10.51 12.72
CA ILE A 141 1.27 -9.30 13.52
C ILE A 141 2.47 -9.12 14.43
N MET A 142 3.05 -7.92 14.42
CA MET A 142 4.06 -7.51 15.38
C MET A 142 3.40 -6.67 16.48
N GLU A 143 3.46 -7.13 17.72
CA GLU A 143 3.00 -6.37 18.88
C GLU A 143 3.84 -5.09 19.07
N GLY A 144 3.17 -3.95 19.22
CA GLY A 144 3.79 -2.62 19.30
C GLY A 144 4.48 -2.17 18.00
N GLY A 145 4.26 -2.88 16.89
CA GLY A 145 4.77 -2.45 15.58
C GLY A 145 4.03 -1.23 15.06
N GLU A 146 4.77 -0.21 14.67
CA GLU A 146 4.23 1.01 14.05
C GLU A 146 4.27 0.92 12.52
N HIS A 147 3.53 1.77 11.84
CA HIS A 147 3.49 1.78 10.37
C HIS A 147 4.88 1.81 9.72
N TRP A 148 5.80 2.58 10.27
CA TRP A 148 7.12 2.80 9.68
C TRP A 148 8.16 1.76 10.03
N PHE A 149 7.94 0.90 11.03
CA PHE A 149 8.91 -0.11 11.49
C PHE A 149 10.32 0.46 11.64
N HIS A 150 10.47 1.62 12.31
CA HIS A 150 11.70 2.43 12.28
C HIS A 150 12.62 2.23 13.49
N THR A 151 12.15 1.61 14.56
CA THR A 151 13.00 1.33 15.72
C THR A 151 13.91 0.13 15.44
N PRO A 152 15.08 0.02 16.12
CA PRO A 152 15.99 -1.13 15.92
C PRO A 152 15.31 -2.49 16.10
N VAL A 153 14.40 -2.60 17.07
CA VAL A 153 13.64 -3.85 17.31
C VAL A 153 12.68 -4.14 16.17
N GLN A 154 11.95 -3.14 15.70
CA GLN A 154 11.02 -3.28 14.58
C GLN A 154 11.75 -3.59 13.27
N MET A 155 12.89 -2.94 13.00
CA MET A 155 13.73 -3.22 11.83
C MET A 155 14.28 -4.65 11.85
N ALA A 156 14.73 -5.13 13.00
CA ALA A 156 15.18 -6.53 13.17
C ALA A 156 14.04 -7.52 12.93
N ALA A 157 12.82 -7.20 13.40
CA ALA A 157 11.64 -8.03 13.16
C ALA A 157 11.29 -8.11 11.67
N VAL A 158 11.35 -6.98 10.93
CA VAL A 158 11.17 -6.97 9.47
C VAL A 158 12.19 -7.86 8.79
N GLN A 159 13.48 -7.73 9.14
CA GLN A 159 14.54 -8.53 8.54
C GLN A 159 14.32 -10.03 8.79
N MET A 160 14.07 -10.42 10.03
CA MET A 160 13.82 -11.84 10.39
C MET A 160 12.60 -12.39 9.66
N TRP A 161 11.54 -11.59 9.55
CA TRP A 161 10.32 -11.99 8.85
C TRP A 161 10.57 -12.12 7.34
N GLU A 162 11.31 -11.23 6.72
CA GLU A 162 11.69 -11.31 5.29
C GLU A 162 12.53 -12.56 5.03
N GLU A 163 13.55 -12.83 5.85
CA GLU A 163 14.40 -14.04 5.72
C GLU A 163 13.60 -15.34 5.84
N ALA A 164 12.58 -15.36 6.68
CA ALA A 164 11.73 -16.55 6.88
C ALA A 164 10.72 -16.79 5.73
N ASN A 165 10.45 -15.78 4.88
CA ASN A 165 9.42 -15.85 3.83
C ASN A 165 9.98 -15.76 2.40
N LEU A 166 11.30 -15.64 2.20
CA LEU A 166 11.95 -15.68 0.89
C LEU A 166 12.18 -17.11 0.43
#